data_d1ccd462e09e3166f35a1b6040799dd1
#
_entry.id   d1ccd462e09e3166f35a1b6040799dd1
#
_cell.length_a   1.000
_cell.length_b   1.000
_cell.length_c   1.000
_cell.angle_alpha   90.00
_cell.angle_beta   90.00
_cell.angle_gamma   90.00
#
_symmetry.space_group_name_H-M   'P 1'
#
loop_
_entity.id
_entity.type
_entity.pdbx_description
1 polymer ?
#
loop_
_entity_poly.entity_id
_entity_poly.type
_entity_poly.pdbx_seq_one_letter_code
_entity_poly.pdbx_strand_id
1 'polypeptide(L)'
;MLNFIQFKVLTFDCYGTLIDWEQGILQSLKPILQKYRAELPDHKILEHYALFESQAEKGAFRSYRDILQTVLGKFGDALDFTPTERELAAFPDSMQQWRPFPDTVAALKILAKKYQLAIISNVDDDLFAHSAKQLGVKFDWVITAQQVGAYKPSLQNFRFAIQKIGVPKEQILHVAQSLYHDHVPAKKLGLSTVWVNRRKGQHGSGATPPAEAHPDLEVPDVQSLAALVEQQ
;
A
#
# COMPACT_ATOMS: atom_id res chain seq x y z
N MET A 1 -22.00 8.96 -10.89
CA MET A 1 -21.54 9.27 -9.50
C MET A 1 -21.72 8.00 -8.69
N LEU A 2 -20.72 7.59 -7.88
CA LEU A 2 -20.87 6.41 -7.02
C LEU A 2 -22.01 6.63 -6.01
N ASN A 3 -22.86 5.61 -5.87
CA ASN A 3 -23.88 5.57 -4.81
C ASN A 3 -23.25 4.88 -3.59
N PHE A 4 -22.86 5.64 -2.58
CA PHE A 4 -22.18 5.10 -1.41
C PHE A 4 -23.09 4.26 -0.51
N ILE A 5 -24.42 4.45 -0.57
CA ILE A 5 -25.39 3.71 0.25
C ILE A 5 -25.41 2.21 -0.07
N GLN A 6 -25.03 1.81 -1.29
CA GLN A 6 -25.01 0.40 -1.71
C GLN A 6 -23.88 -0.41 -1.05
N PHE A 7 -22.81 0.25 -0.58
CA PHE A 7 -21.66 -0.44 -0.03
C PHE A 7 -21.85 -0.74 1.47
N LYS A 8 -21.34 -1.86 1.89
CA LYS A 8 -21.28 -2.30 3.29
C LYS A 8 -19.87 -2.37 3.82
N VAL A 9 -18.92 -2.65 2.93
CA VAL A 9 -17.52 -2.86 3.26
C VAL A 9 -16.65 -1.94 2.42
N LEU A 10 -15.75 -1.21 3.07
CA LEU A 10 -14.63 -0.54 2.42
C LEU A 10 -13.38 -1.38 2.63
N THR A 11 -12.76 -1.80 1.54
CA THR A 11 -11.45 -2.45 1.57
C THR A 11 -10.38 -1.43 1.20
N PHE A 12 -9.30 -1.37 1.97
CA PHE A 12 -8.22 -0.42 1.77
C PHE A 12 -6.91 -1.14 1.45
N ASP A 13 -6.18 -0.62 0.49
CA ASP A 13 -4.73 -0.76 0.51
C ASP A 13 -4.15 0.03 1.69
N CYS A 14 -2.95 -0.33 2.18
CA CYS A 14 -2.34 0.31 3.34
C CYS A 14 -1.23 1.29 2.96
N TYR A 15 -0.14 0.78 2.41
CA TYR A 15 1.09 1.55 2.17
C TYR A 15 0.99 2.35 0.88
N GLY A 16 1.10 3.68 1.00
CA GLY A 16 0.83 4.64 -0.08
C GLY A 16 -0.61 5.16 -0.10
N THR A 17 -1.55 4.46 0.54
CA THR A 17 -2.95 4.86 0.67
C THR A 17 -3.26 5.48 2.03
N LEU A 18 -2.96 4.74 3.10
CA LEU A 18 -3.20 5.11 4.50
C LEU A 18 -1.92 5.54 5.22
N ILE A 19 -0.81 4.86 4.93
CA ILE A 19 0.53 5.12 5.47
C ILE A 19 1.38 5.81 4.41
N ASP A 20 2.07 6.89 4.80
CA ASP A 20 3.02 7.62 3.94
C ASP A 20 4.32 6.82 3.80
N TRP A 21 4.26 5.80 2.97
CA TRP A 21 5.36 4.88 2.77
C TRP A 21 6.53 5.48 1.99
N GLU A 22 6.26 6.41 1.05
CA GLU A 22 7.33 7.06 0.28
C GLU A 22 8.25 7.85 1.23
N GLN A 23 7.66 8.60 2.17
CA GLN A 23 8.42 9.27 3.21
C GLN A 23 9.16 8.26 4.11
N GLY A 24 8.51 7.15 4.47
CA GLY A 24 9.12 6.08 5.25
C GLY A 24 10.31 5.42 4.56
N ILE A 25 10.18 5.09 3.27
CA ILE A 25 11.25 4.56 2.42
C ILE A 25 12.43 5.53 2.37
N LEU A 26 12.17 6.80 2.08
CA LEU A 26 13.22 7.82 1.98
C LEU A 26 13.96 8.00 3.31
N GLN A 27 13.22 8.09 4.43
CA GLN A 27 13.82 8.23 5.76
C GLN A 27 14.71 7.03 6.13
N SER A 28 14.36 5.83 5.64
CA SER A 28 15.10 4.61 5.93
C SER A 28 16.31 4.41 5.02
N LEU A 29 16.18 4.70 3.72
CA LEU A 29 17.24 4.46 2.74
C LEU A 29 18.29 5.57 2.69
N LYS A 30 17.89 6.85 2.78
CA LYS A 30 18.84 7.98 2.65
C LYS A 30 20.02 7.90 3.61
N PRO A 31 19.87 7.59 4.91
CA PRO A 31 21.02 7.43 5.80
C PRO A 31 22.00 6.31 5.37
N ILE A 32 21.45 5.21 4.83
CA ILE A 32 22.27 4.09 4.33
C ILE A 32 23.04 4.55 3.10
N LEU A 33 22.35 5.13 2.11
CA LEU A 33 22.97 5.62 0.88
C LEU A 33 24.05 6.66 1.16
N GLN A 34 23.80 7.61 2.06
CA GLN A 34 24.77 8.63 2.49
C GLN A 34 26.03 8.02 3.10
N LYS A 35 25.87 6.99 3.96
CA LYS A 35 27.01 6.27 4.55
C LYS A 35 27.94 5.71 3.47
N TYR A 36 27.38 5.20 2.38
CA TYR A 36 28.14 4.62 1.27
C TYR A 36 28.49 5.62 0.16
N ARG A 37 28.17 6.91 0.35
CA ARG A 37 28.37 7.97 -0.67
C ARG A 37 27.65 7.69 -1.99
N ALA A 38 26.52 6.99 -1.92
CA ALA A 38 25.67 6.56 -3.05
C ALA A 38 24.42 7.43 -3.15
N GLU A 39 24.56 8.76 -3.06
CA GLU A 39 23.42 9.68 -3.02
C GLU A 39 22.67 9.72 -4.34
N LEU A 40 21.35 9.67 -4.25
CA LEU A 40 20.40 9.81 -5.35
C LEU A 40 19.31 10.83 -5.00
N PRO A 41 18.75 11.54 -6.00
CA PRO A 41 17.54 12.32 -5.81
C PRO A 41 16.38 11.45 -5.32
N ASP A 42 15.50 12.01 -4.48
CA ASP A 42 14.40 11.28 -3.86
C ASP A 42 13.53 10.52 -4.85
N HIS A 43 13.16 11.14 -5.98
CA HIS A 43 12.39 10.46 -7.03
C HIS A 43 13.10 9.24 -7.61
N LYS A 44 14.44 9.27 -7.73
CA LYS A 44 15.22 8.13 -8.20
C LYS A 44 15.28 7.00 -7.19
N ILE A 45 15.37 7.32 -5.89
CA ILE A 45 15.28 6.31 -4.82
C ILE A 45 13.93 5.58 -4.92
N LEU A 46 12.83 6.32 -5.05
CA LEU A 46 11.49 5.74 -5.15
C LEU A 46 11.29 4.91 -6.43
N GLU A 47 11.78 5.38 -7.58
CA GLU A 47 11.73 4.63 -8.84
C GLU A 47 12.53 3.31 -8.76
N HIS A 48 13.74 3.34 -8.18
CA HIS A 48 14.54 2.13 -7.95
C HIS A 48 13.84 1.18 -6.97
N TYR A 49 13.26 1.72 -5.89
CA TYR A 49 12.49 0.92 -4.94
C TYR A 49 11.35 0.19 -5.65
N ALA A 50 10.51 0.89 -6.42
CA ALA A 50 9.40 0.30 -7.17
C ALA A 50 9.85 -0.83 -8.11
N LEU A 51 10.98 -0.60 -8.82
CA LEU A 51 11.57 -1.60 -9.73
C LEU A 51 12.06 -2.82 -8.96
N PHE A 52 12.84 -2.62 -7.90
CA PHE A 52 13.47 -3.71 -7.16
C PHE A 52 12.45 -4.53 -6.37
N GLU A 53 11.47 -3.87 -5.75
CA GLU A 53 10.36 -4.53 -5.05
C GLU A 53 9.53 -5.38 -6.01
N SER A 54 9.06 -4.81 -7.12
CA SER A 54 8.25 -5.55 -8.10
C SER A 54 9.00 -6.73 -8.74
N GLN A 55 10.34 -6.66 -8.83
CA GLN A 55 11.15 -7.78 -9.26
C GLN A 55 11.31 -8.84 -8.17
N ALA A 56 11.49 -8.42 -6.91
CA ALA A 56 11.69 -9.30 -5.78
C ALA A 56 10.41 -10.08 -5.40
N GLU A 57 9.24 -9.52 -5.67
CA GLU A 57 7.92 -10.16 -5.46
C GLU A 57 7.59 -11.25 -6.49
N LYS A 58 8.35 -11.36 -7.60
CA LYS A 58 8.12 -12.38 -8.62
C LYS A 58 8.57 -13.77 -8.18
N GLY A 59 7.83 -14.80 -8.64
CA GLY A 59 8.18 -16.19 -8.40
C GLY A 59 7.48 -16.78 -7.17
N ALA A 60 8.16 -17.69 -6.46
CA ALA A 60 7.61 -18.29 -5.24
C ALA A 60 7.46 -17.23 -4.14
N PHE A 61 6.37 -17.31 -3.38
CA PHE A 61 6.14 -16.39 -2.27
C PHE A 61 7.29 -16.45 -1.24
N ARG A 62 7.73 -15.28 -0.82
CA ARG A 62 8.66 -15.06 0.29
C ARG A 62 8.05 -14.01 1.23
N SER A 63 8.50 -13.92 2.47
CA SER A 63 8.05 -12.89 3.40
C SER A 63 8.36 -11.48 2.87
N TYR A 64 7.56 -10.50 3.25
CA TYR A 64 7.83 -9.10 2.85
C TYR A 64 9.13 -8.59 3.50
N ARG A 65 9.50 -9.13 4.67
CA ARG A 65 10.82 -8.90 5.26
C ARG A 65 11.95 -9.32 4.33
N ASP A 66 11.87 -10.51 3.73
CA ASP A 66 12.88 -10.98 2.76
C ASP A 66 12.87 -10.15 1.48
N ILE A 67 11.69 -9.69 1.04
CA ILE A 67 11.56 -8.77 -0.10
C ILE A 67 12.32 -7.47 0.19
N LEU A 68 12.10 -6.83 1.33
CA LEU A 68 12.76 -5.58 1.71
C LEU A 68 14.28 -5.72 1.84
N GLN A 69 14.76 -6.83 2.43
CA GLN A 69 16.20 -7.13 2.45
C GLN A 69 16.77 -7.28 1.05
N THR A 70 16.05 -7.96 0.15
CA THR A 70 16.43 -8.10 -1.26
C THR A 70 16.45 -6.75 -1.97
N VAL A 71 15.49 -5.88 -1.71
CA VAL A 71 15.45 -4.50 -2.26
C VAL A 71 16.70 -3.73 -1.84
N LEU A 72 17.06 -3.75 -0.55
CA LEU A 72 18.28 -3.07 -0.08
C LEU A 72 19.55 -3.67 -0.71
N GLY A 73 19.64 -5.00 -0.85
CA GLY A 73 20.73 -5.67 -1.58
C GLY A 73 20.84 -5.18 -3.02
N LYS A 74 19.71 -5.06 -3.73
CA LYS A 74 19.67 -4.54 -5.11
C LYS A 74 20.09 -3.06 -5.22
N PHE A 75 19.82 -2.25 -4.20
CA PHE A 75 20.42 -0.91 -4.13
C PHE A 75 21.94 -0.98 -4.04
N GLY A 76 22.48 -1.91 -3.24
CA GLY A 76 23.91 -2.17 -3.15
C GLY A 76 24.53 -2.55 -4.50
N ASP A 77 23.91 -3.53 -5.19
CA ASP A 77 24.36 -3.97 -6.52
C ASP A 77 24.32 -2.82 -7.55
N ALA A 78 23.25 -2.02 -7.54
CA ALA A 78 23.07 -0.94 -8.52
C ALA A 78 23.97 0.26 -8.29
N LEU A 79 24.43 0.48 -7.05
CA LEU A 79 25.20 1.66 -6.62
C LEU A 79 26.59 1.32 -6.08
N ASP A 80 27.04 0.08 -6.34
CA ASP A 80 28.39 -0.42 -6.00
C ASP A 80 28.73 -0.31 -4.51
N PHE A 81 27.83 -0.81 -3.63
CA PHE A 81 28.11 -0.97 -2.22
C PHE A 81 27.54 -2.29 -1.67
N THR A 82 28.07 -2.77 -0.54
CA THR A 82 27.55 -3.96 0.12
C THR A 82 26.91 -3.57 1.44
N PRO A 83 25.57 -3.66 1.58
CA PRO A 83 24.89 -3.45 2.86
C PRO A 83 25.38 -4.47 3.89
N THR A 84 25.56 -4.06 5.14
CA THR A 84 25.84 -4.98 6.24
C THR A 84 24.59 -5.81 6.60
N GLU A 85 24.79 -6.99 7.18
CA GLU A 85 23.68 -7.83 7.70
C GLU A 85 22.75 -7.05 8.65
N ARG A 86 23.34 -6.16 9.48
CA ARG A 86 22.57 -5.29 10.38
C ARG A 86 21.67 -4.32 9.61
N GLU A 87 22.13 -3.75 8.52
CA GLU A 87 21.33 -2.84 7.70
C GLU A 87 20.21 -3.60 6.95
N LEU A 88 20.53 -4.79 6.42
CA LEU A 88 19.55 -5.67 5.80
C LEU A 88 18.43 -6.04 6.78
N ALA A 89 18.74 -6.40 8.02
CA ALA A 89 17.77 -6.74 9.05
C ALA A 89 16.98 -5.51 9.54
N ALA A 90 17.62 -4.35 9.66
CA ALA A 90 17.00 -3.12 10.17
C ALA A 90 16.03 -2.47 9.16
N PHE A 91 16.22 -2.67 7.86
CA PHE A 91 15.39 -2.02 6.85
C PHE A 91 13.90 -2.43 6.94
N PRO A 92 13.54 -3.73 7.02
CA PRO A 92 12.15 -4.13 7.29
C PRO A 92 11.60 -3.58 8.61
N ASP A 93 12.41 -3.53 9.67
CA ASP A 93 11.98 -3.03 10.98
C ASP A 93 11.67 -1.54 10.96
N SER A 94 12.21 -0.78 10.00
CA SER A 94 11.92 0.64 9.84
C SER A 94 10.43 0.94 9.58
N MET A 95 9.68 -0.03 9.03
CA MET A 95 8.24 0.09 8.79
C MET A 95 7.44 0.42 10.06
N GLN A 96 7.94 0.06 11.24
CA GLN A 96 7.31 0.42 12.51
C GLN A 96 7.23 1.95 12.73
N GLN A 97 8.09 2.71 12.06
CA GLN A 97 8.18 4.17 12.18
C GLN A 97 7.44 4.91 11.05
N TRP A 98 6.97 4.19 10.02
CA TRP A 98 6.23 4.82 8.92
C TRP A 98 4.89 5.32 9.41
N ARG A 99 4.53 6.56 9.11
CA ARG A 99 3.40 7.26 9.70
C ARG A 99 2.18 7.27 8.77
N PRO A 100 0.97 7.26 9.33
CA PRO A 100 -0.22 7.59 8.54
C PRO A 100 -0.10 8.98 7.91
N PHE A 101 -0.72 9.15 6.72
CA PHE A 101 -0.95 10.50 6.21
C PHE A 101 -1.77 11.33 7.20
N PRO A 102 -1.60 12.66 7.23
CA PRO A 102 -2.27 13.53 8.22
C PRO A 102 -3.81 13.41 8.23
N ASP A 103 -4.41 13.13 7.08
CA ASP A 103 -5.86 12.98 6.90
C ASP A 103 -6.42 11.61 7.34
N THR A 104 -5.58 10.57 7.33
CA THR A 104 -6.01 9.16 7.36
C THR A 104 -6.79 8.80 8.62
N VAL A 105 -6.25 9.09 9.81
CA VAL A 105 -6.84 8.63 11.08
C VAL A 105 -8.22 9.23 11.31
N ALA A 106 -8.38 10.53 11.02
CA ALA A 106 -9.66 11.22 11.16
C ALA A 106 -10.69 10.67 10.17
N ALA A 107 -10.29 10.50 8.91
CA ALA A 107 -11.14 9.97 7.86
C ALA A 107 -11.60 8.52 8.15
N LEU A 108 -10.69 7.64 8.58
CA LEU A 108 -11.05 6.26 8.95
C LEU A 108 -12.07 6.20 10.08
N LYS A 109 -11.96 7.07 11.08
CA LYS A 109 -12.96 7.16 12.18
C LYS A 109 -14.34 7.58 11.69
N ILE A 110 -14.43 8.42 10.68
CA ILE A 110 -15.70 8.81 10.05
C ILE A 110 -16.26 7.61 9.27
N LEU A 111 -15.46 7.00 8.41
CA LEU A 111 -15.87 5.88 7.56
C LEU A 111 -16.30 4.65 8.38
N ALA A 112 -15.60 4.35 9.48
CA ALA A 112 -15.94 3.25 10.39
C ALA A 112 -17.32 3.37 11.06
N LYS A 113 -17.95 4.56 11.06
CA LYS A 113 -19.33 4.74 11.57
C LYS A 113 -20.40 4.20 10.61
N LYS A 114 -20.08 4.13 9.32
CA LYS A 114 -21.02 3.74 8.27
C LYS A 114 -20.70 2.38 7.63
N TYR A 115 -19.42 1.95 7.66
CA TYR A 115 -18.95 0.75 6.98
C TYR A 115 -18.12 -0.16 7.88
N GLN A 116 -18.13 -1.43 7.57
CA GLN A 116 -17.09 -2.35 8.00
C GLN A 116 -15.81 -2.08 7.20
N LEU A 117 -14.66 -2.13 7.86
CA LEU A 117 -13.37 -1.81 7.26
C LEU A 117 -12.53 -3.06 7.09
N ALA A 118 -11.87 -3.17 5.94
CA ALA A 118 -10.93 -4.26 5.65
C ALA A 118 -9.63 -3.73 5.07
N ILE A 119 -8.54 -4.45 5.31
CA ILE A 119 -7.23 -4.22 4.69
C ILE A 119 -6.93 -5.33 3.69
N ILE A 120 -6.38 -4.95 2.51
CA ILE A 120 -5.75 -5.84 1.54
C ILE A 120 -4.38 -5.27 1.22
N SER A 121 -3.30 -5.84 1.78
CA SER A 121 -1.98 -5.23 1.72
C SER A 121 -0.86 -6.23 1.40
N ASN A 122 0.12 -5.76 0.62
CA ASN A 122 1.36 -6.46 0.31
C ASN A 122 2.33 -6.36 1.50
N VAL A 123 2.10 -7.14 2.57
CA VAL A 123 2.86 -7.04 3.81
C VAL A 123 2.76 -8.35 4.61
N ASP A 124 3.66 -8.55 5.57
CA ASP A 124 3.56 -9.59 6.59
C ASP A 124 2.68 -9.15 7.76
N ASP A 125 2.07 -10.11 8.46
CA ASP A 125 1.11 -9.85 9.55
C ASP A 125 1.72 -9.05 10.70
N ASP A 126 2.95 -9.36 11.09
CA ASP A 126 3.66 -8.69 12.18
C ASP A 126 4.01 -7.23 11.83
N LEU A 127 4.42 -6.98 10.58
CA LEU A 127 4.71 -5.63 10.09
C LEU A 127 3.43 -4.78 10.05
N PHE A 128 2.32 -5.34 9.56
CA PHE A 128 1.03 -4.62 9.55
C PHE A 128 0.53 -4.31 10.96
N ALA A 129 0.80 -5.18 11.96
CA ALA A 129 0.34 -4.96 13.33
C ALA A 129 0.84 -3.63 13.94
N HIS A 130 2.00 -3.14 13.53
CA HIS A 130 2.52 -1.83 13.92
C HIS A 130 1.73 -0.69 13.26
N SER A 131 1.45 -0.80 11.97
CA SER A 131 0.65 0.19 11.23
C SER A 131 -0.79 0.24 11.75
N ALA A 132 -1.41 -0.91 12.07
CA ALA A 132 -2.75 -0.99 12.64
C ALA A 132 -2.90 -0.19 13.94
N LYS A 133 -1.88 -0.23 14.82
CA LYS A 133 -1.86 0.57 16.06
C LYS A 133 -1.87 2.07 15.77
N GLN A 134 -1.15 2.51 14.74
CA GLN A 134 -1.07 3.92 14.36
C GLN A 134 -2.35 4.41 13.68
N LEU A 135 -3.02 3.55 12.89
CA LEU A 135 -4.28 3.87 12.22
C LEU A 135 -5.45 4.06 13.20
N GLY A 136 -5.39 3.46 14.39
CA GLY A 136 -6.27 3.76 15.53
C GLY A 136 -7.74 3.45 15.31
N VAL A 137 -8.09 2.56 14.37
CA VAL A 137 -9.42 2.03 14.13
C VAL A 137 -9.38 0.50 14.12
N LYS A 138 -10.51 -0.14 14.36
CA LYS A 138 -10.66 -1.58 14.18
C LYS A 138 -10.91 -1.88 12.71
N PHE A 139 -10.15 -2.80 12.14
CA PHE A 139 -10.47 -3.44 10.87
C PHE A 139 -11.18 -4.78 11.14
N ASP A 140 -12.32 -5.00 10.49
CA ASP A 140 -13.09 -6.24 10.63
C ASP A 140 -12.36 -7.40 9.95
N TRP A 141 -11.62 -7.10 8.88
CA TRP A 141 -10.75 -8.06 8.20
C TRP A 141 -9.39 -7.43 7.89
N VAL A 142 -8.35 -8.20 8.13
CA VAL A 142 -6.99 -7.91 7.68
C VAL A 142 -6.58 -9.05 6.77
N ILE A 143 -6.26 -8.73 5.52
CA ILE A 143 -5.80 -9.66 4.50
C ILE A 143 -4.42 -9.20 4.05
N THR A 144 -3.40 -9.98 4.40
CA THR A 144 -2.01 -9.71 4.06
C THR A 144 -1.53 -10.64 2.95
N ALA A 145 -0.46 -10.25 2.26
CA ALA A 145 0.21 -11.13 1.29
C ALA A 145 0.67 -12.43 1.95
N GLN A 146 1.10 -12.39 3.21
CA GLN A 146 1.50 -13.57 3.97
C GLN A 146 0.34 -14.58 4.14
N GLN A 147 -0.87 -14.12 4.46
CA GLN A 147 -2.05 -14.98 4.60
C GLN A 147 -2.48 -15.60 3.28
N VAL A 148 -2.31 -14.88 2.17
CA VAL A 148 -2.71 -15.32 0.83
C VAL A 148 -1.64 -16.18 0.17
N GLY A 149 -0.35 -15.98 0.51
CA GLY A 149 0.79 -16.59 -0.18
C GLY A 149 1.04 -15.97 -1.56
N ALA A 150 0.61 -14.72 -1.79
CA ALA A 150 0.79 -14.01 -3.05
C ALA A 150 0.77 -12.49 -2.86
N TYR A 151 1.51 -11.77 -3.68
CA TYR A 151 1.52 -10.31 -3.75
C TYR A 151 0.52 -9.78 -4.77
N LYS A 152 -0.13 -8.63 -4.49
CA LYS A 152 -0.81 -7.84 -5.51
C LYS A 152 0.23 -7.42 -6.57
N PRO A 153 -0.10 -7.43 -7.86
CA PRO A 153 -1.42 -7.44 -8.48
C PRO A 153 -2.02 -8.82 -8.76
N SER A 154 -1.60 -9.89 -8.06
CA SER A 154 -2.24 -11.20 -8.21
C SER A 154 -3.73 -11.10 -7.86
N LEU A 155 -4.58 -11.68 -8.72
CA LEU A 155 -6.02 -11.76 -8.46
C LEU A 155 -6.36 -12.60 -7.22
N GLN A 156 -5.44 -13.44 -6.74
CA GLN A 156 -5.64 -14.28 -5.57
C GLN A 156 -5.95 -13.45 -4.32
N ASN A 157 -5.25 -12.31 -4.12
CA ASN A 157 -5.47 -11.40 -2.98
C ASN A 157 -6.91 -10.91 -2.92
N PHE A 158 -7.44 -10.46 -4.04
CA PHE A 158 -8.81 -9.94 -4.12
C PHE A 158 -9.86 -11.05 -4.06
N ARG A 159 -9.62 -12.20 -4.69
CA ARG A 159 -10.53 -13.38 -4.59
C ARG A 159 -10.60 -13.88 -3.14
N PHE A 160 -9.47 -14.00 -2.48
CA PHE A 160 -9.40 -14.37 -1.07
C PHE A 160 -10.14 -13.37 -0.18
N ALA A 161 -9.94 -12.07 -0.42
CA ALA A 161 -10.64 -11.01 0.31
C ALA A 161 -12.15 -11.08 0.12
N ILE A 162 -12.64 -11.17 -1.12
CA ILE A 162 -14.08 -11.28 -1.44
C ILE A 162 -14.69 -12.50 -0.73
N GLN A 163 -14.04 -13.65 -0.79
CA GLN A 163 -14.50 -14.88 -0.13
C GLN A 163 -14.52 -14.74 1.39
N LYS A 164 -13.46 -14.16 1.98
CA LYS A 164 -13.32 -14.00 3.45
C LYS A 164 -14.31 -12.98 4.01
N ILE A 165 -14.60 -11.92 3.27
CA ILE A 165 -15.57 -10.88 3.63
C ILE A 165 -17.01 -11.44 3.55
N GLY A 166 -17.32 -12.21 2.53
CA GLY A 166 -18.57 -12.97 2.43
C GLY A 166 -19.81 -12.16 2.07
N VAL A 167 -19.66 -10.87 1.69
CA VAL A 167 -20.76 -10.07 1.13
C VAL A 167 -20.69 -10.07 -0.41
N PRO A 168 -21.80 -9.80 -1.12
CA PRO A 168 -21.74 -9.59 -2.56
C PRO A 168 -20.70 -8.54 -2.95
N LYS A 169 -19.92 -8.79 -3.99
CA LYS A 169 -18.82 -7.89 -4.41
C LYS A 169 -19.32 -6.49 -4.76
N GLU A 170 -20.57 -6.36 -5.19
CA GLU A 170 -21.25 -5.08 -5.47
C GLU A 170 -21.44 -4.22 -4.21
N GLN A 171 -21.33 -4.83 -3.02
CA GLN A 171 -21.37 -4.16 -1.72
C GLN A 171 -19.99 -3.86 -1.15
N ILE A 172 -18.92 -4.14 -1.92
CA ILE A 172 -17.53 -3.86 -1.55
C ILE A 172 -17.03 -2.71 -2.41
N LEU A 173 -16.45 -1.68 -1.78
CA LEU A 173 -15.75 -0.60 -2.44
C LEU A 173 -14.27 -0.68 -2.07
N HIS A 174 -13.39 -0.81 -3.06
CA HIS A 174 -11.95 -0.84 -2.85
C HIS A 174 -11.34 0.54 -2.99
N VAL A 175 -10.52 0.94 -2.01
CA VAL A 175 -9.93 2.28 -1.89
C VAL A 175 -8.42 2.15 -1.88
N ALA A 176 -7.73 2.70 -2.87
CA ALA A 176 -6.29 2.53 -3.02
C ALA A 176 -5.60 3.65 -3.81
N GLN A 177 -4.31 3.85 -3.56
CA GLN A 177 -3.46 4.74 -4.34
C GLN A 177 -2.91 4.04 -5.60
N SER A 178 -2.53 2.76 -5.53
CA SER A 178 -1.81 2.09 -6.59
C SER A 178 -2.72 1.65 -7.73
N LEU A 179 -2.55 2.25 -8.93
CA LEU A 179 -3.22 1.75 -10.13
C LEU A 179 -2.74 0.33 -10.46
N TYR A 180 -1.43 0.05 -10.31
CA TYR A 180 -0.82 -1.23 -10.65
C TYR A 180 -1.25 -2.37 -9.72
N HIS A 181 -1.05 -2.19 -8.41
CA HIS A 181 -1.28 -3.26 -7.43
C HIS A 181 -2.76 -3.48 -7.16
N ASP A 182 -3.60 -2.43 -7.26
CA ASP A 182 -4.95 -2.43 -6.73
C ASP A 182 -6.03 -2.27 -7.81
N HIS A 183 -6.02 -1.16 -8.54
CA HIS A 183 -7.12 -0.87 -9.46
C HIS A 183 -7.18 -1.83 -10.64
N VAL A 184 -6.03 -2.17 -11.26
CA VAL A 184 -5.99 -3.13 -12.36
C VAL A 184 -6.60 -4.48 -11.95
N PRO A 185 -6.19 -5.17 -10.87
CA PRO A 185 -6.79 -6.44 -10.47
C PRO A 185 -8.22 -6.30 -9.94
N ALA A 186 -8.55 -5.26 -9.18
CA ALA A 186 -9.89 -5.04 -8.66
C ALA A 186 -10.91 -4.85 -9.79
N LYS A 187 -10.60 -4.03 -10.81
CA LYS A 187 -11.46 -3.82 -11.97
C LYS A 187 -11.63 -5.09 -12.82
N LYS A 188 -10.57 -5.92 -12.95
CA LYS A 188 -10.69 -7.24 -13.62
C LYS A 188 -11.68 -8.17 -12.93
N LEU A 189 -11.89 -8.03 -11.61
CA LEU A 189 -12.88 -8.79 -10.85
C LEU A 189 -14.25 -8.10 -10.77
N GLY A 190 -14.38 -6.90 -11.33
CA GLY A 190 -15.63 -6.13 -11.35
C GLY A 190 -15.94 -5.44 -10.02
N LEU A 191 -14.94 -5.17 -9.19
CA LEU A 191 -15.12 -4.35 -7.99
C LEU A 191 -15.28 -2.87 -8.36
N SER A 192 -16.07 -2.15 -7.56
CA SER A 192 -16.06 -0.69 -7.55
C SER A 192 -14.81 -0.19 -6.84
N THR A 193 -14.21 0.89 -7.35
CA THR A 193 -12.92 1.38 -6.83
C THR A 193 -12.87 2.89 -6.70
N VAL A 194 -12.19 3.38 -5.66
CA VAL A 194 -11.84 4.79 -5.45
C VAL A 194 -10.32 4.93 -5.51
N TRP A 195 -9.84 5.75 -6.42
CA TRP A 195 -8.44 6.09 -6.52
C TRP A 195 -8.10 7.25 -5.60
N VAL A 196 -7.27 7.00 -4.59
CA VAL A 196 -6.70 8.03 -3.73
C VAL A 196 -5.41 8.54 -4.38
N ASN A 197 -5.54 9.58 -5.21
CA ASN A 197 -4.42 10.10 -6.00
C ASN A 197 -3.50 11.00 -5.17
N ARG A 198 -2.74 10.38 -4.25
CA ARG A 198 -1.76 11.04 -3.37
C ARG A 198 -0.65 11.76 -4.12
N ARG A 199 -0.42 11.40 -5.38
CA ARG A 199 0.66 11.95 -6.20
C ARG A 199 0.19 12.95 -7.23
N LYS A 200 -1.05 13.44 -7.15
CA LYS A 200 -1.58 14.42 -8.09
C LYS A 200 -0.68 15.67 -8.17
N GLY A 201 -0.17 15.94 -9.38
CA GLY A 201 0.74 17.06 -9.62
C GLY A 201 2.22 16.82 -9.26
N GLN A 202 2.59 15.62 -8.80
CA GLN A 202 3.98 15.24 -8.57
C GLN A 202 4.59 14.57 -9.81
N HIS A 203 5.92 14.71 -9.94
CA HIS A 203 6.66 14.06 -11.03
C HIS A 203 6.93 12.58 -10.74
N GLY A 204 6.93 11.76 -11.81
CA GLY A 204 7.26 10.33 -11.75
C GLY A 204 6.16 9.46 -11.15
N SER A 205 6.39 8.15 -11.13
CA SER A 205 5.45 7.14 -10.61
C SER A 205 5.54 6.93 -9.09
N GLY A 206 6.56 7.52 -8.43
CA GLY A 206 6.85 7.25 -7.02
C GLY A 206 7.37 5.85 -6.79
N ALA A 207 7.04 5.29 -5.63
CA ALA A 207 7.44 3.94 -5.23
C ALA A 207 6.55 2.83 -5.83
N THR A 208 5.68 3.13 -6.80
CA THR A 208 4.77 2.17 -7.44
C THR A 208 5.04 2.08 -8.94
N PRO A 209 5.08 0.88 -9.55
CA PRO A 209 5.14 0.76 -11.00
C PRO A 209 3.98 1.49 -11.69
N PRO A 210 4.21 2.15 -12.84
CA PRO A 210 3.17 2.83 -13.59
C PRO A 210 2.16 1.81 -14.16
N ALA A 211 0.89 2.17 -14.18
CA ALA A 211 -0.17 1.39 -14.82
C ALA A 211 -1.33 2.30 -15.23
N GLU A 212 -2.18 1.77 -16.12
CA GLU A 212 -3.44 2.40 -16.51
C GLU A 212 -4.62 1.61 -15.97
N ALA A 213 -5.56 2.29 -15.35
CA ALA A 213 -6.83 1.73 -14.88
C ALA A 213 -7.91 2.81 -14.93
N HIS A 214 -9.17 2.39 -14.85
CA HIS A 214 -10.33 3.28 -14.84
C HIS A 214 -11.09 3.13 -13.50
N PRO A 215 -10.65 3.82 -12.43
CA PRO A 215 -11.37 3.88 -11.17
C PRO A 215 -12.75 4.53 -11.36
N ASP A 216 -13.71 4.18 -10.50
CA ASP A 216 -15.06 4.76 -10.56
C ASP A 216 -15.12 6.17 -9.96
N LEU A 217 -14.13 6.50 -9.10
CA LEU A 217 -13.96 7.82 -8.50
C LEU A 217 -12.48 8.09 -8.24
N GLU A 218 -12.06 9.36 -8.40
CA GLU A 218 -10.75 9.87 -7.97
C GLU A 218 -10.94 10.89 -6.85
N VAL A 219 -10.14 10.77 -5.79
CA VAL A 219 -10.05 11.73 -4.69
C VAL A 219 -8.58 12.02 -4.37
N PRO A 220 -8.23 13.22 -3.88
CA PRO A 220 -6.84 13.55 -3.55
C PRO A 220 -6.35 12.85 -2.26
N ASP A 221 -7.26 12.55 -1.33
CA ASP A 221 -6.98 11.99 -0.01
C ASP A 221 -8.19 11.25 0.56
N VAL A 222 -8.00 10.52 1.66
CA VAL A 222 -9.07 9.75 2.30
C VAL A 222 -10.09 10.64 3.02
N GLN A 223 -9.66 11.84 3.47
CA GLN A 223 -10.59 12.83 4.06
C GLN A 223 -11.63 13.31 3.05
N SER A 224 -11.21 13.54 1.80
CA SER A 224 -12.14 13.89 0.71
C SER A 224 -13.16 12.78 0.45
N LEU A 225 -12.73 11.51 0.50
CA LEU A 225 -13.67 10.38 0.42
C LEU A 225 -14.65 10.38 1.60
N ALA A 226 -14.16 10.57 2.84
CA ALA A 226 -15.01 10.63 4.01
C ALA A 226 -16.06 11.75 3.92
N ALA A 227 -15.67 12.93 3.45
CA ALA A 227 -16.58 14.06 3.23
C ALA A 227 -17.68 13.75 2.21
N LEU A 228 -17.35 13.06 1.09
CA LEU A 228 -18.35 12.65 0.10
C LEU A 228 -19.35 11.62 0.66
N VAL A 229 -18.86 10.73 1.54
CA VAL A 229 -19.70 9.73 2.22
C VAL A 229 -20.65 10.38 3.23
N GLU A 230 -20.22 11.43 3.93
CA GLU A 230 -21.08 12.13 4.90
C GLU A 230 -22.23 12.91 4.25
N GLN A 231 -22.10 13.29 2.96
CA GLN A 231 -23.12 14.02 2.21
C GLN A 231 -24.25 13.12 1.67
N GLN A 232 -24.12 11.80 1.75
CA GLN A 232 -25.12 10.82 1.33
C GLN A 232 -25.66 10.03 2.56
#